data_da5487c8112f65bf06e5c4bad2ba73e0
#
_entry.id   da5487c8112f65bf06e5c4bad2ba73e0
#
_cell.length_a   1.000
_cell.length_b   1.000
_cell.length_c   1.000
_cell.angle_alpha   90.00
_cell.angle_beta   90.00
_cell.angle_gamma   90.00
#
_symmetry.space_group_name_H-M   'P 1'
#
loop_
_entity.id
_entity.type
_entity.pdbx_description
1 polymer ?
#
loop_
_entity_poly.entity_id
_entity_poly.type
_entity_poly.pdbx_seq_one_letter_code
_entity_poly.pdbx_strand_id
1 'polypeptide(L)'
;MKFRTQMYKVVSWEQEIQNGINISKKIENAYAKEICIAMSKDSFMKDHKAPFDITIQVLKGSIDFGVLNQQILLKTLDSISLKAHEIHNLLALEDSIVRLTLYKYDSFGRVESVLKS
;
A
#
# COMPACT_ATOMS: atom_id res chain seq x y z
N MET A 1 -26.31 29.25 15.66
CA MET A 1 -26.08 28.44 14.45
C MET A 1 -25.21 27.25 14.79
N LYS A 2 -25.59 26.09 14.33
CA LYS A 2 -24.79 24.88 14.53
C LYS A 2 -24.01 24.55 13.26
N PHE A 3 -22.72 24.26 13.41
CA PHE A 3 -21.92 23.79 12.32
C PHE A 3 -22.06 22.27 12.22
N ARG A 4 -22.36 21.82 11.03
CA ARG A 4 -22.51 20.40 10.77
C ARG A 4 -21.12 19.77 10.57
N THR A 5 -20.84 18.68 11.29
CA THR A 5 -19.65 17.90 11.05
C THR A 5 -19.73 17.27 9.67
N GLN A 6 -18.65 17.40 8.92
CA GLN A 6 -18.56 16.76 7.61
C GLN A 6 -18.54 15.25 7.77
N MET A 7 -19.47 14.57 7.11
CA MET A 7 -19.64 13.12 7.22
C MET A 7 -18.95 12.33 6.11
N TYR A 8 -18.20 13.01 5.26
CA TYR A 8 -17.48 12.37 4.16
C TYR A 8 -16.17 13.09 3.90
N LYS A 9 -15.26 12.37 3.23
CA LYS A 9 -13.98 12.91 2.80
C LYS A 9 -13.65 12.34 1.43
N VAL A 10 -13.32 13.21 0.49
CA VAL A 10 -12.82 12.80 -0.83
C VAL A 10 -11.30 12.84 -0.80
N VAL A 11 -10.66 11.76 -1.23
CA VAL A 11 -9.20 11.71 -1.36
C VAL A 11 -8.81 11.40 -2.79
N SER A 12 -7.76 12.05 -3.27
CA SER A 12 -7.16 11.72 -4.55
C SER A 12 -6.04 10.72 -4.35
N TRP A 13 -5.95 9.73 -5.23
CA TRP A 13 -4.85 8.78 -5.27
C TRP A 13 -3.78 9.19 -6.29
N GLU A 14 -4.01 10.28 -7.03
CA GLU A 14 -2.96 10.85 -7.84
C GLU A 14 -1.86 11.39 -6.94
N GLN A 15 -0.63 11.07 -7.30
CA GLN A 15 0.52 11.46 -6.51
C GLN A 15 1.75 11.56 -7.39
N GLU A 16 2.57 12.60 -7.16
CA GLU A 16 3.88 12.68 -7.75
C GLU A 16 4.75 11.55 -7.22
N ILE A 17 5.47 10.89 -8.13
CA ILE A 17 6.34 9.78 -7.77
C ILE A 17 7.78 10.29 -7.75
N GLN A 18 8.34 10.40 -6.56
CA GLN A 18 9.72 10.81 -6.34
C GLN A 18 10.62 9.58 -6.35
N ASN A 19 11.93 9.80 -6.42
CA ASN A 19 12.90 8.71 -6.37
C ASN A 19 12.76 7.93 -5.05
N GLY A 20 12.64 6.60 -5.16
CA GLY A 20 12.48 5.71 -4.01
C GLY A 20 11.02 5.40 -3.69
N ILE A 21 10.76 5.15 -2.42
CA ILE A 21 9.44 4.75 -1.93
C ILE A 21 8.94 5.79 -0.93
N ASN A 22 7.75 6.33 -1.18
CA ASN A 22 7.09 7.26 -0.30
C ASN A 22 5.71 6.72 0.08
N ILE A 23 5.38 6.78 1.36
CA ILE A 23 4.09 6.29 1.85
C ILE A 23 3.32 7.41 2.53
N SER A 24 2.00 7.37 2.40
CA SER A 24 1.10 8.30 3.07
C SER A 24 -0.22 7.62 3.43
N LYS A 25 -0.78 7.98 4.58
CA LYS A 25 -2.09 7.49 4.98
C LYS A 25 -3.16 8.38 4.33
N LYS A 26 -4.01 7.79 3.51
CA LYS A 26 -5.07 8.50 2.78
C LYS A 26 -6.39 8.49 3.53
N ILE A 27 -6.76 7.37 4.12
CA ILE A 27 -8.04 7.16 4.78
C ILE A 27 -7.82 6.37 6.05
N GLU A 28 -8.53 6.77 7.09
CA GLU A 28 -8.67 5.95 8.29
C GLU A 28 -10.13 6.01 8.73
N ASN A 29 -10.74 4.85 8.93
CA ASN A 29 -12.13 4.76 9.37
C ASN A 29 -12.28 3.64 10.42
N ALA A 30 -13.53 3.29 10.74
CA ALA A 30 -13.82 2.30 11.79
C ALA A 30 -13.31 0.88 11.47
N TYR A 31 -12.96 0.60 10.22
CA TYR A 31 -12.62 -0.75 9.78
C TYR A 31 -11.20 -0.89 9.25
N ALA A 32 -10.65 0.17 8.68
CA ALA A 32 -9.44 0.05 7.88
C ALA A 32 -8.62 1.35 7.85
N LYS A 33 -7.34 1.20 7.49
CA LYS A 33 -6.46 2.29 7.09
C LYS A 33 -6.05 2.04 5.64
N GLU A 34 -6.16 3.07 4.82
CA GLU A 34 -5.78 3.00 3.41
C GLU A 34 -4.51 3.80 3.20
N ILE A 35 -3.47 3.11 2.76
CA ILE A 35 -2.13 3.68 2.60
C ILE A 35 -1.80 3.77 1.11
N CYS A 36 -1.25 4.91 0.70
CA CYS A 36 -0.67 5.07 -0.62
C CYS A 36 0.82 4.78 -0.55
N ILE A 37 1.29 3.90 -1.41
CA ILE A 37 2.71 3.60 -1.60
C ILE A 37 3.08 4.06 -3.00
N ALA A 38 3.86 5.15 -3.10
CA ALA A 38 4.37 5.64 -4.38
C ALA A 38 5.79 5.10 -4.56
N MET A 39 6.01 4.35 -5.64
CA MET A 39 7.27 3.67 -5.90
C MET A 39 7.83 4.10 -7.25
N SER A 40 9.03 4.65 -7.26
CA SER A 40 9.72 4.91 -8.52
C SER A 40 10.16 3.59 -9.15
N LYS A 41 10.34 3.58 -10.48
CA LYS A 41 10.85 2.43 -11.22
C LYS A 41 12.10 1.87 -10.53
N ASP A 42 12.16 0.56 -10.41
CA ASP A 42 13.25 -0.23 -9.81
C ASP A 42 13.36 -0.12 -8.30
N SER A 43 12.51 0.65 -7.62
CA SER A 43 12.50 0.66 -6.16
C SER A 43 11.93 -0.67 -5.63
N PHE A 44 12.48 -1.12 -4.51
CA PHE A 44 12.19 -2.44 -3.97
C PHE A 44 11.80 -2.35 -2.50
N MET A 45 10.64 -2.89 -2.17
CA MET A 45 10.19 -3.07 -0.81
C MET A 45 10.49 -4.50 -0.39
N LYS A 46 11.46 -4.66 0.51
CA LYS A 46 12.02 -5.96 0.88
C LYS A 46 11.02 -6.87 1.59
N ASP A 47 11.39 -8.13 1.75
CA ASP A 47 10.57 -9.11 2.45
C ASP A 47 10.08 -8.59 3.81
N HIS A 48 8.78 -8.68 4.00
CA HIS A 48 8.12 -8.30 5.24
C HIS A 48 6.77 -9.02 5.35
N LYS A 49 6.16 -8.93 6.51
CA LYS A 49 4.85 -9.53 6.76
C LYS A 49 3.99 -8.59 7.59
N ALA A 50 2.68 -8.77 7.53
CA ALA A 50 1.72 -8.04 8.34
C ALA A 50 1.09 -8.95 9.39
N PRO A 51 0.73 -8.43 10.56
CA PRO A 51 0.10 -9.23 11.63
C PRO A 51 -1.38 -9.54 11.36
N PHE A 52 -1.98 -8.92 10.35
CA PHE A 52 -3.38 -9.10 9.94
C PHE A 52 -3.45 -9.30 8.43
N ASP A 53 -4.60 -9.74 7.96
CA ASP A 53 -4.86 -9.82 6.51
C ASP A 53 -4.72 -8.43 5.88
N ILE A 54 -4.18 -8.37 4.68
CA ILE A 54 -4.02 -7.13 3.92
C ILE A 54 -4.47 -7.32 2.48
N THR A 55 -4.81 -6.21 1.83
CA THR A 55 -5.07 -6.18 0.39
C THR A 55 -4.17 -5.14 -0.23
N ILE A 56 -3.56 -5.49 -1.35
CA ILE A 56 -2.69 -4.62 -2.13
C ILE A 56 -3.29 -4.50 -3.52
N GLN A 57 -3.44 -3.26 -4.01
CA GLN A 57 -3.93 -2.98 -5.36
C GLN A 57 -3.00 -2.03 -6.08
N VAL A 58 -2.63 -2.35 -7.31
CA VAL A 58 -1.86 -1.44 -8.17
C VAL A 58 -2.84 -0.48 -8.83
N LEU A 59 -2.74 0.81 -8.51
CA LEU A 59 -3.59 1.84 -9.10
C LEU A 59 -2.98 2.44 -10.36
N LYS A 60 -1.65 2.43 -10.46
CA LYS A 60 -0.88 2.92 -11.60
C LYS A 60 0.41 2.13 -11.69
N GLY A 61 0.84 1.82 -12.89
CA GLY A 61 2.10 1.12 -13.12
C GLY A 61 1.97 -0.39 -13.03
N SER A 62 3.06 -1.05 -12.65
CA SER A 62 3.11 -2.50 -12.51
C SER A 62 4.14 -2.91 -11.47
N ILE A 63 3.82 -3.97 -10.74
CA ILE A 63 4.61 -4.50 -9.63
C ILE A 63 4.91 -5.96 -9.87
N ASP A 64 6.18 -6.33 -9.69
CA ASP A 64 6.59 -7.72 -9.57
C ASP A 64 6.46 -8.07 -8.08
N PHE A 65 5.47 -8.90 -7.76
CA PHE A 65 5.09 -9.21 -6.38
C PHE A 65 5.59 -10.60 -6.00
N GLY A 66 6.47 -10.66 -4.99
CA GLY A 66 7.01 -11.92 -4.49
C GLY A 66 6.22 -12.43 -3.28
N VAL A 67 5.75 -13.67 -3.35
CA VAL A 67 5.07 -14.36 -2.25
C VAL A 67 5.15 -15.86 -2.46
N LEU A 68 5.39 -16.62 -1.37
CA LEU A 68 5.44 -18.10 -1.42
C LEU A 68 6.37 -18.63 -2.52
N ASN A 69 7.56 -18.03 -2.66
CA ASN A 69 8.56 -18.39 -3.68
C ASN A 69 8.06 -18.24 -5.12
N GLN A 70 7.03 -17.43 -5.32
CA GLN A 70 6.50 -17.11 -6.64
C GLN A 70 6.67 -15.63 -6.92
N GLN A 71 6.77 -15.29 -8.20
CA GLN A 71 6.77 -13.92 -8.69
C GLN A 71 5.48 -13.73 -9.47
N ILE A 72 4.66 -12.77 -9.04
CA ILE A 72 3.35 -12.50 -9.61
C ILE A 72 3.37 -11.10 -10.20
N LEU A 73 3.10 -10.97 -11.50
CA LEU A 73 2.96 -9.66 -12.12
C LEU A 73 1.59 -9.08 -11.78
N LEU A 74 1.59 -7.95 -11.08
CA LEU A 74 0.39 -7.16 -10.82
C LEU A 74 0.40 -5.95 -11.75
N LYS A 75 -0.58 -5.87 -12.63
CA LYS A 75 -0.78 -4.76 -13.54
C LYS A 75 -1.74 -3.76 -12.94
N THR A 76 -1.85 -2.59 -13.56
CA THR A 76 -2.81 -1.56 -13.14
C THR A 76 -4.20 -2.16 -12.95
N LEU A 77 -4.80 -1.88 -11.80
CA LEU A 77 -6.10 -2.34 -11.30
C LEU A 77 -6.13 -3.78 -10.77
N ASP A 78 -5.04 -4.53 -10.90
CA ASP A 78 -4.96 -5.84 -10.24
C ASP A 78 -4.81 -5.65 -8.72
N SER A 79 -5.38 -6.57 -7.96
CA SER A 79 -5.21 -6.63 -6.51
C SER A 79 -4.86 -8.04 -6.06
N ILE A 80 -4.20 -8.12 -4.91
CA ILE A 80 -3.90 -9.38 -4.25
C ILE A 80 -4.28 -9.26 -2.76
N SER A 81 -4.90 -10.29 -2.22
CA SER A 81 -5.23 -10.37 -0.81
C SER A 81 -4.33 -11.40 -0.15
N LEU A 82 -3.70 -11.03 0.96
CA LEU A 82 -2.79 -11.90 1.70
C LEU A 82 -3.33 -12.18 3.09
N LYS A 83 -3.19 -13.42 3.53
CA LYS A 83 -3.43 -13.77 4.93
C LYS A 83 -2.34 -13.17 5.82
N ALA A 84 -2.68 -12.99 7.10
CA ALA A 84 -1.72 -12.56 8.11
C ALA A 84 -0.45 -13.41 8.06
N HIS A 85 0.71 -12.76 8.27
CA HIS A 85 2.03 -13.37 8.37
C HIS A 85 2.63 -13.92 7.06
N GLU A 86 1.97 -13.75 5.91
CA GLU A 86 2.56 -14.14 4.63
C GLU A 86 3.67 -13.17 4.25
N ILE A 87 4.89 -13.69 4.12
CA ILE A 87 6.06 -12.89 3.73
C ILE A 87 5.96 -12.53 2.25
N HIS A 88 6.18 -11.27 1.94
CA HIS A 88 6.06 -10.75 0.58
C HIS A 88 7.00 -9.58 0.34
N ASN A 89 7.22 -9.29 -0.93
CA ASN A 89 8.02 -8.15 -1.38
C ASN A 89 7.41 -7.53 -2.64
N LEU A 90 7.83 -6.30 -2.95
CA LEU A 90 7.34 -5.57 -4.12
C LEU A 90 8.52 -4.93 -4.85
N LEU A 91 8.60 -5.19 -6.15
CA LEU A 91 9.53 -4.50 -7.04
C LEU A 91 8.73 -3.68 -8.05
N ALA A 92 8.96 -2.38 -8.12
CA ALA A 92 8.31 -1.53 -9.10
C ALA A 92 8.97 -1.70 -10.47
N LEU A 93 8.23 -2.23 -11.44
CA LEU A 93 8.73 -2.40 -12.80
C LEU A 93 8.70 -1.09 -13.59
N GLU A 94 7.90 -0.15 -13.15
CA GLU A 94 7.79 1.22 -13.64
C GLU A 94 7.32 2.09 -12.48
N ASP A 95 7.27 3.40 -12.67
CA ASP A 95 6.72 4.31 -11.66
C ASP A 95 5.30 3.86 -11.33
N SER A 96 5.03 3.60 -10.05
CA SER A 96 3.81 2.93 -9.63
C SER A 96 3.18 3.59 -8.41
N ILE A 97 1.86 3.51 -8.35
CA ILE A 97 1.07 3.89 -7.17
C ILE A 97 0.33 2.65 -6.71
N VAL A 98 0.53 2.30 -5.45
CA VAL A 98 -0.05 1.10 -4.84
C VAL A 98 -0.94 1.51 -3.68
N ARG A 99 -2.12 0.90 -3.62
CA ARG A 99 -3.04 1.04 -2.50
C ARG A 99 -2.89 -0.16 -1.58
N LEU A 100 -2.57 0.11 -0.31
CA LEU A 100 -2.48 -0.90 0.73
C LEU A 100 -3.63 -0.70 1.71
N THR A 101 -4.48 -1.71 1.85
CA THR A 101 -5.58 -1.71 2.82
C THR A 101 -5.16 -2.51 4.04
N LEU A 102 -5.12 -1.84 5.19
CA LEU A 102 -4.79 -2.43 6.48
C LEU A 102 -6.04 -2.54 7.35
N TYR A 103 -6.14 -3.63 8.11
CA TYR A 103 -7.12 -3.75 9.18
C TYR A 103 -6.92 -2.64 10.22
N LYS A 104 -7.99 -2.20 10.85
CA LYS A 104 -7.98 -1.06 11.79
C LYS A 104 -6.94 -1.17 12.91
N TYR A 105 -6.61 -2.37 13.36
CA TYR A 105 -5.62 -2.58 14.42
C TYR A 105 -4.18 -2.73 13.92
N ASP A 106 -3.96 -2.77 12.62
CA ASP A 106 -2.62 -2.63 12.06
C ASP A 106 -2.21 -1.16 12.09
N SER A 107 -0.93 -0.84 11.85
CA SER A 107 -0.44 0.52 12.01
C SER A 107 0.37 1.00 10.81
N PHE A 108 0.26 2.30 10.55
CA PHE A 108 1.10 2.99 9.58
C PHE A 108 2.58 2.92 9.99
N GLY A 109 2.87 3.03 11.29
CA GLY A 109 4.23 2.96 11.80
C GLY A 109 4.92 1.62 11.51
N ARG A 110 4.16 0.52 11.52
CA ARG A 110 4.71 -0.79 11.12
C ARG A 110 5.14 -0.78 9.65
N VAL A 111 4.33 -0.19 8.77
CA VAL A 111 4.68 -0.09 7.33
C VAL A 111 5.91 0.80 7.15
N GLU A 112 5.98 1.93 7.84
CA GLU A 112 7.15 2.81 7.81
C GLU A 112 8.43 2.05 8.22
N SER A 113 8.34 1.20 9.24
CA SER A 113 9.51 0.49 9.75
C SER A 113 10.13 -0.46 8.71
N VAL A 114 9.35 -0.97 7.77
CA VAL A 114 9.84 -1.80 6.67
C VAL A 114 10.83 -1.02 5.80
N LEU A 115 10.56 0.27 5.59
CA LEU A 115 11.39 1.12 4.73
C LEU A 115 12.67 1.55 5.40
N LYS A 116 12.74 1.49 6.74
CA LYS A 116 13.87 1.98 7.52
C LYS A 116 14.87 0.91 7.93
N SER A 117 14.52 -0.33 7.77
CA SER A 117 15.38 -1.43 8.23
C SER A 117 16.31 -1.98 7.17
#